data_70c601ece2eb688cf86dfa0502484f37
#
_entry.id   70c601ece2eb688cf86dfa0502484f37
#
_cell.length_a   1.000
_cell.length_b   1.000
_cell.length_c   1.000
_cell.angle_alpha   90.00
_cell.angle_beta   90.00
_cell.angle_gamma   90.00
#
_symmetry.space_group_name_H-M   'P 1'
#
loop_
_entity.id
_entity.type
_entity.pdbx_description
1 polymer ?
#
loop_
_entity_poly.entity_id
_entity_poly.type
_entity_poly.pdbx_seq_one_letter_code
_entity_poly.pdbx_strand_id
1 'polypeptide(L)'
;MSELLCQGFNQKPLTTETCRPEAAYTPPVIEAEDLVILSMPVYAGRVPALAVERLRKVEANGARCVIVAVYGNRAYEDALVEMQDVATDMGFQVIAAIAANAEHSICRMYGTGRPDEADAKEMASFAEAILRKMQGGTPFVPLTLPGNRPYKQGCTGPFPVADDQCTDCGT
;
A
#
# COMPACT_ATOMS: atom_id res chain seq x y z
N MET A 1 6.70 2.91 -5.87
CA MET A 1 5.33 3.19 -6.35
C MET A 1 4.71 4.43 -5.69
N SER A 2 4.65 4.52 -4.39
CA SER A 2 4.13 5.73 -3.71
C SER A 2 4.84 7.01 -4.12
N GLU A 3 6.16 6.98 -4.23
CA GLU A 3 6.95 8.12 -4.70
C GLU A 3 6.60 8.53 -6.13
N LEU A 4 6.43 7.58 -7.05
CA LEU A 4 6.00 7.87 -8.42
C LEU A 4 4.61 8.50 -8.47
N LEU A 5 3.69 8.02 -7.63
CA LEU A 5 2.37 8.62 -7.52
C LEU A 5 2.45 10.05 -6.94
N CYS A 6 3.26 10.28 -5.91
CA CYS A 6 3.50 11.61 -5.35
C CYS A 6 4.11 12.57 -6.38
N GLN A 7 5.04 12.11 -7.22
CA GLN A 7 5.57 12.90 -8.33
C GLN A 7 4.48 13.32 -9.30
N GLY A 8 3.52 12.45 -9.59
CA GLY A 8 2.34 12.77 -10.40
C GLY A 8 1.46 13.88 -9.79
N PHE A 9 1.48 14.04 -8.46
CA PHE A 9 0.85 15.17 -7.76
C PHE A 9 1.75 16.42 -7.67
N ASN A 10 2.95 16.39 -8.22
CA ASN A 10 3.97 17.42 -8.01
C ASN A 10 4.33 17.62 -6.51
N GLN A 11 4.27 16.54 -5.74
CA GLN A 11 4.53 16.53 -4.31
C GLN A 11 5.61 15.51 -3.94
N LYS A 12 6.23 15.70 -2.78
CA LYS A 12 7.07 14.69 -2.15
C LYS A 12 6.31 14.07 -0.98
N PRO A 13 6.48 12.76 -0.73
CA PRO A 13 5.89 12.16 0.46
C PRO A 13 6.47 12.83 1.73
N LEU A 14 5.61 13.13 2.69
CA LEU A 14 6.04 13.70 3.98
C LEU A 14 6.72 12.64 4.85
N THR A 15 6.25 11.40 4.78
CA THR A 15 6.78 10.29 5.56
C THR A 15 6.85 9.04 4.71
N THR A 16 7.93 8.28 4.89
CA THR A 16 8.06 6.92 4.38
C THR A 16 8.42 6.04 5.57
N GLU A 17 7.53 5.11 5.91
CA GLU A 17 7.71 4.23 7.06
C GLU A 17 8.24 2.87 6.63
N THR A 18 9.31 2.43 7.30
CA THR A 18 9.80 1.06 7.14
C THR A 18 9.26 0.18 8.26
N CYS A 19 8.49 -0.85 7.90
CA CYS A 19 7.94 -1.80 8.86
C CYS A 19 9.03 -2.77 9.37
N ARG A 20 9.92 -2.29 10.24
CA ARG A 20 10.84 -3.14 11.00
C ARG A 20 10.24 -3.41 12.37
N PRO A 21 10.15 -4.68 12.80
CA PRO A 21 9.53 -5.03 14.09
C PRO A 21 10.14 -4.29 15.28
N GLU A 22 11.45 -4.10 15.27
CA GLU A 22 12.24 -3.47 16.35
C GLU A 22 12.20 -1.95 16.33
N ALA A 23 11.73 -1.35 15.22
CA ALA A 23 11.71 0.11 15.10
C ALA A 23 10.58 0.70 15.95
N ALA A 24 10.91 1.71 16.74
CA ALA A 24 9.89 2.52 17.38
C ALA A 24 9.01 3.18 16.31
N TYR A 25 7.70 3.10 16.49
CA TYR A 25 6.74 3.68 15.57
C TYR A 25 5.98 4.83 16.24
N THR A 26 6.06 6.00 15.65
CA THR A 26 5.24 7.15 16.04
C THR A 26 4.26 7.41 14.89
N PRO A 27 2.94 7.30 15.13
CA PRO A 27 1.95 7.60 14.10
C PRO A 27 2.11 9.03 13.59
N PRO A 28 2.01 9.24 12.27
CA PRO A 28 1.95 10.60 11.73
C PRO A 28 0.67 11.31 12.17
N VAL A 29 0.74 12.62 12.31
CA VAL A 29 -0.44 13.45 12.48
C VAL A 29 -1.06 13.68 11.10
N ILE A 30 -2.33 13.39 10.97
CA ILE A 30 -3.10 13.54 9.71
C ILE A 30 -4.20 14.58 9.96
N GLU A 31 -4.28 15.56 9.07
CA GLU A 31 -5.34 16.55 9.07
C GLU A 31 -6.45 16.18 8.07
N ALA A 32 -7.66 16.67 8.29
CA ALA A 32 -8.83 16.32 7.48
C ALA A 32 -8.69 16.70 5.99
N GLU A 33 -7.87 17.70 5.70
CA GLU A 33 -7.60 18.22 4.35
C GLU A 33 -6.50 17.41 3.62
N ASP A 34 -5.78 16.55 4.32
CA ASP A 34 -4.69 15.77 3.75
C ASP A 34 -5.18 14.77 2.71
N LEU A 35 -4.33 14.51 1.72
CA LEU A 35 -4.44 13.36 0.84
C LEU A 35 -3.39 12.31 1.25
N VAL A 36 -3.85 11.24 1.84
CA VAL A 36 -3.00 10.16 2.34
C VAL A 36 -2.84 9.07 1.29
N ILE A 37 -1.62 8.67 1.00
CA ILE A 37 -1.31 7.52 0.15
C ILE A 37 -0.87 6.36 1.05
N LEU A 38 -1.71 5.34 1.17
CA LEU A 38 -1.40 4.10 1.86
C LEU A 38 -0.88 3.08 0.86
N SER A 39 0.43 2.88 0.82
CA SER A 39 1.08 1.92 -0.08
C SER A 39 1.62 0.74 0.72
N MET A 40 1.20 -0.48 0.39
CA MET A 40 1.61 -1.69 1.10
C MET A 40 2.02 -2.79 0.10
N PRO A 41 3.03 -3.60 0.43
CA PRO A 41 3.36 -4.77 -0.35
C PRO A 41 2.31 -5.87 -0.17
N VAL A 42 2.19 -6.73 -1.17
CA VAL A 42 1.31 -7.91 -1.12
C VAL A 42 2.14 -9.16 -0.84
N TYR A 43 1.87 -9.80 0.29
CA TYR A 43 2.48 -11.06 0.69
C TYR A 43 1.42 -12.17 0.77
N ALA A 44 1.54 -13.19 -0.06
CA ALA A 44 0.57 -14.29 -0.16
C ALA A 44 -0.88 -13.84 -0.39
N GLY A 45 -1.07 -12.71 -1.11
CA GLY A 45 -2.39 -12.17 -1.42
C GLY A 45 -3.02 -11.31 -0.32
N ARG A 46 -2.27 -10.98 0.71
CA ARG A 46 -2.67 -10.17 1.87
C ARG A 46 -1.66 -9.05 2.10
N VAL A 47 -2.02 -8.06 2.90
CA VAL A 47 -1.07 -7.05 3.37
C VAL A 47 -0.35 -7.52 4.64
N PRO A 48 0.88 -7.02 4.94
CA PRO A 48 1.62 -7.41 6.14
C PRO A 48 0.87 -7.05 7.42
N ALA A 49 0.72 -8.02 8.33
CA ALA A 49 0.02 -7.81 9.60
C ALA A 49 0.61 -6.65 10.43
N LEU A 50 1.95 -6.53 10.46
CA LEU A 50 2.63 -5.43 11.14
C LEU A 50 2.28 -4.05 10.55
N ALA A 51 2.13 -3.95 9.22
CA ALA A 51 1.72 -2.71 8.58
C ALA A 51 0.28 -2.33 8.97
N VAL A 52 -0.63 -3.32 9.02
CA VAL A 52 -2.00 -3.12 9.49
C VAL A 52 -2.02 -2.70 10.96
N GLU A 53 -1.23 -3.34 11.83
CA GLU A 53 -1.14 -2.98 13.24
C GLU A 53 -0.66 -1.53 13.44
N ARG A 54 0.35 -1.10 12.69
CA ARG A 54 0.85 0.27 12.75
C ARG A 54 -0.16 1.26 12.20
N LEU A 55 -0.78 0.95 11.07
CA LEU A 55 -1.80 1.79 10.48
C LEU A 55 -2.97 2.02 11.46
N ARG A 56 -3.37 1.01 12.22
CA ARG A 56 -4.43 1.12 13.24
C ARG A 56 -4.13 2.08 14.39
N LYS A 57 -2.90 2.59 14.48
CA LYS A 57 -2.50 3.63 15.46
C LYS A 57 -2.62 5.05 14.91
N VAL A 58 -2.94 5.19 13.62
CA VAL A 58 -3.10 6.49 12.96
C VAL A 58 -4.54 6.97 13.11
N GLU A 59 -4.73 8.22 13.49
CA GLU A 59 -6.04 8.87 13.49
C GLU A 59 -6.26 9.51 12.12
N ALA A 60 -7.28 9.04 11.40
CA ALA A 60 -7.51 9.47 10.01
C ALA A 60 -8.19 10.84 9.89
N ASN A 61 -8.93 11.29 10.91
CA ASN A 61 -9.64 12.56 10.96
C ASN A 61 -10.54 12.85 9.73
N GLY A 62 -11.02 11.80 9.05
CA GLY A 62 -11.82 11.94 7.83
C GLY A 62 -11.02 12.28 6.57
N ALA A 63 -9.70 12.25 6.64
CA ALA A 63 -8.83 12.53 5.50
C ALA A 63 -9.09 11.60 4.31
N ARG A 64 -8.86 12.10 3.10
CA ARG A 64 -8.97 11.32 1.88
C ARG A 64 -7.79 10.39 1.73
N CYS A 65 -8.04 9.18 1.23
CA CYS A 65 -7.02 8.15 1.12
C CYS A 65 -7.02 7.51 -0.27
N VAL A 66 -5.82 7.29 -0.81
CA VAL A 66 -5.56 6.44 -1.96
C VAL A 66 -4.82 5.20 -1.46
N ILE A 67 -5.36 4.02 -1.70
CA ILE A 67 -4.72 2.76 -1.33
C ILE A 67 -3.96 2.19 -2.54
N VAL A 68 -2.73 1.73 -2.31
CA VAL A 68 -1.86 1.19 -3.36
C VAL A 68 -1.32 -0.18 -2.91
N ALA A 69 -1.82 -1.26 -3.52
CA ALA A 69 -1.29 -2.60 -3.32
C ALA A 69 -0.14 -2.86 -4.30
N VAL A 70 1.09 -3.01 -3.79
CA VAL A 70 2.28 -3.27 -4.60
C VAL A 70 2.55 -4.77 -4.63
N TYR A 71 2.49 -5.39 -5.79
CA TYR A 71 2.62 -6.84 -5.92
C TYR A 71 3.60 -7.26 -7.01
N GLY A 72 4.12 -8.49 -6.90
CA GLY A 72 5.16 -9.04 -7.78
C GLY A 72 4.62 -9.78 -9.01
N ASN A 73 3.68 -9.21 -9.74
CA ASN A 73 3.13 -9.70 -11.03
C ASN A 73 2.48 -11.11 -10.99
N ARG A 74 2.16 -11.66 -9.82
CA ARG A 74 1.39 -12.90 -9.72
C ARG A 74 -0.10 -12.60 -9.51
N ALA A 75 -0.47 -12.14 -8.32
CA ALA A 75 -1.81 -11.72 -7.96
C ALA A 75 -1.77 -10.90 -6.67
N TYR A 76 -2.66 -9.93 -6.51
CA TYR A 76 -2.83 -9.18 -5.27
C TYR A 76 -4.00 -9.70 -4.41
N GLU A 77 -4.80 -10.62 -4.96
CA GLU A 77 -5.91 -11.34 -4.32
C GLU A 77 -6.78 -10.44 -3.43
N ASP A 78 -6.74 -10.61 -2.09
CA ASP A 78 -7.60 -9.86 -1.16
C ASP A 78 -6.94 -8.59 -0.60
N ALA A 79 -5.72 -8.25 -1.02
CA ALA A 79 -4.96 -7.13 -0.43
C ALA A 79 -5.68 -5.77 -0.56
N LEU A 80 -6.29 -5.47 -1.73
CA LEU A 80 -6.99 -4.19 -1.91
C LEU A 80 -8.23 -4.08 -1.05
N VAL A 81 -9.02 -5.15 -0.97
CA VAL A 81 -10.24 -5.13 -0.15
C VAL A 81 -9.91 -5.09 1.33
N GLU A 82 -8.83 -5.74 1.76
CA GLU A 82 -8.32 -5.64 3.13
C GLU A 82 -7.83 -4.24 3.47
N MET A 83 -7.08 -3.61 2.57
CA MET A 83 -6.63 -2.22 2.74
C MET A 83 -7.81 -1.26 2.84
N GLN A 84 -8.85 -1.44 2.02
CA GLN A 84 -10.05 -0.63 2.06
C GLN A 84 -10.74 -0.75 3.40
N ASP A 85 -10.95 -1.97 3.89
CA ASP A 85 -11.63 -2.20 5.17
C ASP A 85 -10.86 -1.57 6.32
N VAL A 86 -9.54 -1.81 6.40
CA VAL A 86 -8.69 -1.23 7.44
C VAL A 86 -8.71 0.30 7.39
N ALA A 87 -8.55 0.89 6.21
CA ALA A 87 -8.57 2.35 6.07
C ALA A 87 -9.94 2.96 6.45
N THR A 88 -11.03 2.29 6.07
CA THR A 88 -12.38 2.74 6.40
C THR A 88 -12.66 2.62 7.89
N ASP A 89 -12.24 1.52 8.54
CA ASP A 89 -12.37 1.33 9.99
C ASP A 89 -11.65 2.42 10.79
N MET A 90 -10.57 2.97 10.23
CA MET A 90 -9.81 4.07 10.84
C MET A 90 -10.40 5.46 10.55
N GLY A 91 -11.45 5.54 9.75
CA GLY A 91 -12.11 6.78 9.41
C GLY A 91 -11.56 7.51 8.19
N PHE A 92 -10.70 6.88 7.37
CA PHE A 92 -10.31 7.43 6.07
C PHE A 92 -11.44 7.35 5.05
N GLN A 93 -11.49 8.34 4.17
CA GLN A 93 -12.31 8.28 2.96
C GLN A 93 -11.49 7.70 1.80
N VAL A 94 -11.66 6.41 1.51
CA VAL A 94 -10.94 5.76 0.40
C VAL A 94 -11.52 6.22 -0.93
N ILE A 95 -10.79 7.08 -1.64
CA ILE A 95 -11.25 7.72 -2.88
C ILE A 95 -10.74 7.03 -4.15
N ALA A 96 -9.63 6.29 -4.06
CA ALA A 96 -9.06 5.53 -5.16
C ALA A 96 -8.30 4.31 -4.64
N ALA A 97 -8.17 3.28 -5.49
CA ALA A 97 -7.43 2.07 -5.23
C ALA A 97 -6.60 1.70 -6.47
N ILE A 98 -5.34 1.34 -6.27
CA ILE A 98 -4.40 1.01 -7.33
C ILE A 98 -3.73 -0.33 -7.01
N ALA A 99 -3.71 -1.25 -7.97
CA ALA A 99 -2.86 -2.43 -7.93
C ALA A 99 -1.61 -2.14 -8.79
N ALA A 100 -0.47 -1.96 -8.16
CA ALA A 100 0.76 -1.56 -8.81
C ALA A 100 1.73 -2.74 -8.91
N ASN A 101 2.17 -3.07 -10.13
CA ASN A 101 3.10 -4.14 -10.36
C ASN A 101 4.54 -3.68 -10.09
N ALA A 102 5.33 -4.54 -9.43
CA ALA A 102 6.76 -4.34 -9.20
C ALA A 102 7.51 -5.66 -9.41
N GLU A 103 8.83 -5.61 -9.48
CA GLU A 103 9.65 -6.83 -9.51
C GLU A 103 9.39 -7.68 -8.26
N HIS A 104 9.19 -8.97 -8.46
CA HIS A 104 8.91 -9.90 -7.37
C HIS A 104 10.15 -10.10 -6.50
N SER A 105 10.03 -9.88 -5.21
CA SER A 105 11.16 -9.89 -4.26
C SER A 105 11.93 -11.23 -4.20
N ILE A 106 11.25 -12.36 -4.37
CA ILE A 106 11.84 -13.70 -4.31
C ILE A 106 12.13 -14.21 -5.72
N CYS A 107 11.16 -14.16 -6.61
CA CYS A 107 11.25 -14.71 -7.95
C CYS A 107 11.37 -13.60 -9.00
N ARG A 108 12.55 -13.03 -9.14
CA ARG A 108 12.83 -11.82 -9.92
C ARG A 108 12.51 -11.92 -11.42
N MET A 109 12.25 -13.11 -11.96
CA MET A 109 11.75 -13.29 -13.31
C MET A 109 10.34 -12.72 -13.53
N TYR A 110 9.58 -12.48 -12.46
CA TYR A 110 8.28 -11.85 -12.53
C TYR A 110 8.39 -10.34 -12.28
N GLY A 111 7.90 -9.57 -13.23
CA GLY A 111 7.96 -8.12 -13.17
C GLY A 111 9.36 -7.53 -13.20
N THR A 112 10.33 -8.24 -13.81
CA THR A 112 11.73 -7.81 -13.92
C THR A 112 11.86 -6.38 -14.40
N GLY A 113 12.66 -5.59 -13.67
CA GLY A 113 12.94 -4.18 -14.00
C GLY A 113 11.81 -3.21 -13.69
N ARG A 114 10.73 -3.67 -13.03
CA ARG A 114 9.63 -2.78 -12.64
C ARG A 114 9.81 -2.28 -11.20
N PRO A 115 9.44 -0.99 -10.91
CA PRO A 115 8.78 -0.02 -11.80
C PRO A 115 9.72 0.57 -12.87
N ASP A 116 9.20 0.78 -14.06
CA ASP A 116 9.88 1.36 -15.21
C ASP A 116 9.25 2.72 -15.63
N GLU A 117 9.66 3.26 -16.80
CA GLU A 117 9.12 4.52 -17.30
C GLU A 117 7.62 4.44 -17.67
N ALA A 118 7.13 3.26 -18.05
CA ALA A 118 5.71 3.07 -18.34
C ALA A 118 4.89 3.14 -17.04
N ASP A 119 5.40 2.53 -15.98
CA ASP A 119 4.82 2.63 -14.64
C ASP A 119 4.77 4.07 -14.13
N ALA A 120 5.84 4.84 -14.36
CA ALA A 120 5.89 6.24 -13.97
C ALA A 120 4.81 7.07 -14.69
N LYS A 121 4.62 6.85 -16.00
CA LYS A 121 3.57 7.51 -16.80
C LYS A 121 2.17 7.10 -16.35
N GLU A 122 1.98 5.82 -16.02
CA GLU A 122 0.71 5.32 -15.51
C GLU A 122 0.37 5.93 -14.15
N MET A 123 1.35 6.01 -13.23
CA MET A 123 1.16 6.66 -11.93
C MET A 123 0.83 8.16 -12.08
N ALA A 124 1.44 8.85 -13.02
CA ALA A 124 1.11 10.25 -13.33
C ALA A 124 -0.34 10.38 -13.84
N SER A 125 -0.78 9.47 -14.72
CA SER A 125 -2.16 9.44 -15.21
C SER A 125 -3.17 9.18 -14.08
N PHE A 126 -2.86 8.28 -13.14
CA PHE A 126 -3.70 8.05 -11.96
C PHE A 126 -3.77 9.29 -11.07
N ALA A 127 -2.65 9.97 -10.84
CA ALA A 127 -2.62 11.21 -10.08
C ALA A 127 -3.54 12.28 -10.68
N GLU A 128 -3.49 12.48 -12.00
CA GLU A 128 -4.38 13.40 -12.71
C GLU A 128 -5.86 13.00 -12.57
N ALA A 129 -6.17 11.71 -12.69
CA ALA A 129 -7.53 11.21 -12.55
C ALA A 129 -8.07 11.43 -11.13
N ILE A 130 -7.23 11.21 -10.11
CA ILE A 130 -7.56 11.45 -8.71
C ILE A 130 -7.81 12.95 -8.45
N LEU A 131 -6.94 13.83 -8.96
CA LEU A 131 -7.12 15.28 -8.84
C LEU A 131 -8.44 15.75 -9.48
N ARG A 132 -8.76 15.28 -10.69
CA ARG A 132 -10.04 15.58 -11.35
C ARG A 132 -11.23 15.11 -10.51
N LYS A 133 -11.15 13.91 -9.92
CA LYS A 133 -12.20 13.38 -9.04
C LYS A 133 -12.38 14.24 -7.79
N MET A 134 -11.28 14.71 -7.20
CA MET A 134 -11.32 15.58 -6.02
C MET A 134 -11.93 16.96 -6.32
N GLN A 135 -11.70 17.52 -7.51
CA GLN A 135 -12.22 18.81 -7.94
C GLN A 135 -13.68 18.76 -8.35
N GLY A 136 -14.19 17.59 -8.72
CA GLY A 136 -15.53 17.41 -9.28
C GLY A 136 -16.70 17.59 -8.31
N GLY A 137 -16.46 17.83 -7.01
CA GLY A 137 -17.49 18.07 -6.00
C GLY A 137 -18.50 16.93 -5.79
N THR A 138 -18.30 15.78 -6.46
CA THR A 138 -19.19 14.63 -6.34
C THR A 138 -18.92 13.92 -5.01
N PRO A 139 -19.95 13.55 -4.24
CA PRO A 139 -19.77 12.76 -3.03
C PRO A 139 -19.00 11.47 -3.33
N PHE A 140 -18.03 11.14 -2.49
CA PHE A 140 -17.30 9.87 -2.63
C PHE A 140 -18.21 8.70 -2.26
N VAL A 141 -18.37 7.79 -3.19
CA VAL A 141 -19.09 6.53 -2.98
C VAL A 141 -18.08 5.46 -2.63
N PRO A 142 -18.37 4.56 -1.68
CA PRO A 142 -17.50 3.42 -1.38
C PRO A 142 -17.13 2.64 -2.66
N LEU A 143 -15.86 2.32 -2.81
CA LEU A 143 -15.37 1.61 -3.99
C LEU A 143 -15.77 0.13 -3.90
N THR A 144 -16.18 -0.45 -5.02
CA THR A 144 -16.31 -1.90 -5.16
C THR A 144 -14.97 -2.43 -5.66
N LEU A 145 -14.24 -3.11 -4.80
CA LEU A 145 -12.90 -3.63 -5.11
C LEU A 145 -12.92 -5.15 -5.27
N PRO A 146 -12.04 -5.70 -6.11
CA PRO A 146 -11.86 -7.13 -6.22
C PRO A 146 -11.25 -7.71 -4.93
N GLY A 147 -11.67 -8.90 -4.56
CA GLY A 147 -11.25 -9.61 -3.36
C GLY A 147 -12.42 -10.27 -2.65
N ASN A 148 -12.14 -11.05 -1.63
CA ASN A 148 -13.13 -11.82 -0.89
C ASN A 148 -13.24 -11.35 0.56
N ARG A 149 -14.42 -11.46 1.12
CA ARG A 149 -14.72 -11.38 2.56
C ARG A 149 -15.47 -12.64 2.98
N PRO A 150 -14.93 -13.49 3.89
CA PRO A 150 -13.66 -13.32 4.60
C PRO A 150 -12.46 -13.45 3.68
N TYR A 151 -11.35 -12.77 4.03
CA TYR A 151 -10.10 -12.84 3.29
C TYR A 151 -9.50 -14.25 3.35
N LYS A 152 -8.72 -14.61 2.33
CA LYS A 152 -7.94 -15.84 2.36
C LYS A 152 -7.02 -15.88 3.60
N GLN A 153 -6.74 -17.07 4.08
CA GLN A 153 -5.74 -17.23 5.14
C GLN A 153 -4.35 -16.85 4.60
N GLY A 154 -3.61 -16.09 5.40
CA GLY A 154 -2.22 -15.77 5.09
C GLY A 154 -1.33 -17.03 5.07
N CYS A 155 -0.08 -16.87 4.63
CA CYS A 155 0.88 -17.96 4.66
C CYS A 155 1.19 -18.35 6.11
N THR A 156 0.95 -19.59 6.46
CA THR A 156 1.27 -20.20 7.77
C THR A 156 2.47 -21.16 7.68
N GLY A 157 3.27 -21.04 6.60
CA GLY A 157 4.43 -21.89 6.39
C GLY A 157 5.50 -21.70 7.47
N PRO A 158 6.49 -22.63 7.54
CA PRO A 158 7.58 -22.50 8.48
C PRO A 158 8.37 -21.22 8.20
N PHE A 159 8.68 -20.49 9.25
CA PHE A 159 9.57 -19.34 9.16
C PHE A 159 11.03 -19.83 9.12
N PRO A 160 11.89 -19.25 8.28
CA PRO A 160 13.31 -19.55 8.34
C PRO A 160 13.87 -19.13 9.71
N VAL A 161 14.65 -20.01 10.30
CA VAL A 161 15.35 -19.78 11.57
C VAL A 161 16.84 -19.83 11.28
N ALA A 162 17.55 -18.79 11.70
CA ALA A 162 19.02 -18.79 11.63
C ALA A 162 19.58 -19.85 12.58
N ASP A 163 20.54 -20.64 12.11
CA ASP A 163 21.30 -21.61 12.91
C ASP A 163 22.69 -21.06 13.28
N ASP A 164 23.51 -21.90 13.94
CA ASP A 164 24.84 -21.52 14.40
C ASP A 164 25.82 -21.20 13.26
N GLN A 165 25.46 -21.46 12.00
CA GLN A 165 26.26 -21.14 10.82
C GLN A 165 25.89 -19.78 10.22
N CYS A 166 24.87 -19.11 10.76
CA CYS A 166 24.49 -17.78 10.33
C CYS A 166 25.58 -16.77 10.67
N THR A 167 26.10 -16.06 9.65
CA THR A 167 27.15 -15.05 9.82
C THR A 167 26.61 -13.64 10.01
N ASP A 168 25.29 -13.48 10.10
CA ASP A 168 24.59 -12.18 10.20
C ASP A 168 25.01 -11.18 9.10
N CYS A 169 25.22 -11.70 7.88
CA CYS A 169 25.72 -10.92 6.74
C CYS A 169 24.70 -9.88 6.20
N GLY A 170 23.47 -9.90 6.66
CA GLY A 170 22.42 -8.95 6.26
C GLY A 170 21.89 -9.13 4.83
N THR A 171 22.13 -10.27 4.19
CA THR A 171 21.65 -10.59 2.81
C THR A 171 20.35 -11.38 2.83
#